data_7291d83093c68440f9c5752ff05b323a
#
_entry.id   7291d83093c68440f9c5752ff05b323a
#
_cell.length_a   1.000
_cell.length_b   1.000
_cell.length_c   1.000
_cell.angle_alpha   90.00
_cell.angle_beta   90.00
_cell.angle_gamma   90.00
#
_symmetry.space_group_name_H-M   'P 1'
#
loop_
_entity.id
_entity.type
_entity.pdbx_description
1 polymer ?
#
loop_
_entity_poly.entity_id
_entity_poly.type
_entity_poly.pdbx_seq_one_letter_code
_entity_poly.pdbx_strand_id
1 'polypeptide(L)'
;MSQPATQIPEITATELKQRLDSGEDIQIIDVREAHEVAIAAIPKATHIPLGQVLNRMSEIDPKRETVVHCKMGGRSAKAIEALKRSGFSGNLLNLKGGITAWSNEVDPSVPRY
;
A
#
# COMPACT_ATOMS: atom_id res chain seq x y z
N MET A 1 -22.81 -16.34 -11.38
CA MET A 1 -21.67 -16.34 -10.68
C MET A 1 -21.41 -15.00 -10.06
N SER A 2 -20.94 -15.01 -9.03
CA SER A 2 -20.76 -13.75 -8.38
C SER A 2 -19.38 -13.21 -8.63
N GLN A 3 -19.34 -11.94 -8.74
CA GLN A 3 -18.12 -11.20 -8.75
C GLN A 3 -17.43 -11.39 -7.42
N PRO A 4 -16.16 -11.74 -7.40
CA PRO A 4 -15.44 -11.81 -6.13
C PRO A 4 -15.53 -10.50 -5.40
N ALA A 5 -16.05 -10.54 -4.20
CA ALA A 5 -16.16 -9.35 -3.38
C ALA A 5 -14.79 -8.79 -3.02
N THR A 6 -13.77 -9.63 -3.14
CA THR A 6 -12.41 -9.27 -2.73
C THR A 6 -11.52 -8.85 -3.87
N GLN A 7 -12.10 -8.61 -5.05
CA GLN A 7 -11.28 -8.15 -6.16
C GLN A 7 -10.78 -6.74 -5.86
N ILE A 8 -9.46 -6.61 -5.79
CA ILE A 8 -8.83 -5.38 -5.36
C ILE A 8 -8.00 -4.83 -6.50
N PRO A 9 -8.18 -3.56 -6.86
CA PRO A 9 -7.34 -2.95 -7.88
C PRO A 9 -5.88 -2.94 -7.46
N GLU A 10 -4.99 -3.14 -8.42
CA GLU A 10 -3.56 -3.19 -8.17
C GLU A 10 -2.83 -2.15 -8.99
N ILE A 11 -1.64 -1.77 -8.52
CA ILE A 11 -0.71 -0.94 -9.27
C ILE A 11 0.65 -1.62 -9.19
N THR A 12 1.40 -1.63 -10.29
CA THR A 12 2.74 -2.20 -10.25
C THR A 12 3.72 -1.20 -9.66
N ALA A 13 4.88 -1.70 -9.21
CA ALA A 13 5.92 -0.82 -8.67
C ALA A 13 6.38 0.19 -9.72
N THR A 14 6.55 -0.26 -10.95
CA THR A 14 6.96 0.61 -12.05
C THR A 14 5.93 1.70 -12.32
N GLU A 15 4.65 1.33 -12.35
CA GLU A 15 3.57 2.31 -12.54
C GLU A 15 3.53 3.34 -11.41
N LEU A 16 3.69 2.88 -10.18
CA LEU A 16 3.70 3.79 -9.04
C LEU A 16 4.85 4.78 -9.17
N LYS A 17 6.05 4.28 -9.52
CA LYS A 17 7.21 5.14 -9.70
C LYS A 17 6.97 6.19 -10.77
N GLN A 18 6.40 5.78 -11.91
CA GLN A 18 6.10 6.71 -12.99
C GLN A 18 5.13 7.80 -12.56
N ARG A 19 4.11 7.44 -11.79
CA ARG A 19 3.11 8.41 -11.33
C ARG A 19 3.69 9.37 -10.31
N LEU A 20 4.54 8.86 -9.41
CA LEU A 20 5.22 9.73 -8.44
C LEU A 20 6.17 10.69 -9.14
N ASP A 21 6.91 10.20 -10.14
CA ASP A 21 7.85 11.04 -10.89
C ASP A 21 7.14 12.13 -11.69
N SER A 22 5.91 11.88 -12.13
CA SER A 22 5.14 12.89 -12.85
C SER A 22 4.44 13.88 -11.91
N GLY A 23 4.67 13.78 -10.62
CA GLY A 23 4.19 14.75 -9.65
C GLY A 23 2.80 14.49 -9.12
N GLU A 24 2.23 13.30 -9.33
CA GLU A 24 0.90 12.99 -8.80
C GLU A 24 0.93 12.90 -7.28
N ASP A 25 -0.13 13.39 -6.67
CA ASP A 25 -0.26 13.39 -5.21
C ASP A 25 -0.81 12.04 -4.77
N ILE A 26 0.09 11.10 -4.49
CA ILE A 26 -0.26 9.75 -4.07
C ILE A 26 0.19 9.53 -2.64
N GLN A 27 -0.72 9.04 -1.82
CA GLN A 27 -0.46 8.68 -0.44
C GLN A 27 -0.10 7.19 -0.38
N ILE A 28 1.02 6.86 0.29
CA ILE A 28 1.48 5.49 0.39
C ILE A 28 1.37 5.04 1.85
N ILE A 29 0.67 3.93 2.08
CA ILE A 29 0.45 3.39 3.42
C ILE A 29 1.15 2.04 3.51
N ASP A 30 2.05 1.91 4.50
CA ASP A 30 2.80 0.69 4.77
C ASP A 30 2.16 -0.01 5.96
N VAL A 31 1.61 -1.22 5.74
CA VAL A 31 0.90 -1.94 6.80
C VAL A 31 1.72 -3.07 7.42
N ARG A 32 3.04 -3.04 7.21
CA ARG A 32 3.94 -4.02 7.82
C ARG A 32 4.18 -3.73 9.30
N GLU A 33 4.91 -4.61 9.96
CA GLU A 33 5.28 -4.41 11.34
C GLU A 33 6.49 -3.46 11.46
N ALA A 34 6.65 -2.86 12.63
CA ALA A 34 7.70 -1.87 12.86
C ALA A 34 9.11 -2.41 12.58
N HIS A 35 9.37 -3.68 12.95
CA HIS A 35 10.70 -4.26 12.71
C HIS A 35 11.00 -4.42 11.23
N GLU A 36 9.98 -4.62 10.42
CA GLU A 36 10.16 -4.70 8.97
C GLU A 36 10.48 -3.33 8.37
N VAL A 37 9.78 -2.31 8.84
CA VAL A 37 10.01 -0.93 8.38
C VAL A 37 11.44 -0.49 8.71
N ALA A 38 11.95 -0.94 9.85
CA ALA A 38 13.31 -0.62 10.25
C ALA A 38 14.36 -1.24 9.32
N ILE A 39 14.02 -2.37 8.66
CA ILE A 39 14.95 -3.00 7.72
C ILE A 39 14.92 -2.30 6.36
N ALA A 40 13.73 -1.98 5.87
CA ALA A 40 13.55 -1.41 4.54
C ALA A 40 12.23 -0.67 4.48
N ALA A 41 12.18 0.45 3.77
CA ALA A 41 10.95 1.23 3.63
C ALA A 41 10.95 1.96 2.31
N ILE A 42 9.75 2.17 1.75
CA ILE A 42 9.58 3.03 0.59
C ILE A 42 9.57 4.47 1.10
N PRO A 43 10.35 5.37 0.51
CA PRO A 43 10.38 6.76 0.96
C PRO A 43 9.00 7.40 0.98
N LYS A 44 8.73 8.20 1.99
CA LYS A 44 7.49 8.96 2.15
C LYS A 44 6.26 8.12 2.48
N ALA A 45 6.40 6.82 2.69
CA ALA A 45 5.28 5.99 3.12
C ALA A 45 4.93 6.31 4.58
N THR A 46 3.64 6.30 4.87
CA THR A 46 3.13 6.42 6.23
C THR A 46 2.95 5.03 6.80
N HIS A 47 3.52 4.77 7.96
CA HIS A 47 3.44 3.46 8.58
C HIS A 47 2.20 3.34 9.47
N ILE A 48 1.29 2.45 9.09
CA ILE A 48 0.12 2.11 9.89
C ILE A 48 0.01 0.59 9.87
N PRO A 49 0.47 -0.11 10.90
CA PRO A 49 0.44 -1.58 10.91
C PRO A 49 -0.97 -2.12 10.69
N LEU A 50 -1.06 -3.29 10.04
CA LEU A 50 -2.34 -3.90 9.70
C LEU A 50 -3.29 -3.94 10.90
N GLY A 51 -2.79 -4.31 12.06
CA GLY A 51 -3.63 -4.40 13.26
C GLY A 51 -4.18 -3.06 13.76
N GLN A 52 -3.68 -1.95 13.24
CA GLN A 52 -4.11 -0.61 13.67
C GLN A 52 -4.85 0.15 12.58
N VAL A 53 -5.00 -0.43 11.40
CA VAL A 53 -5.45 0.33 10.24
C VAL A 53 -6.87 0.86 10.42
N LEU A 54 -7.76 0.10 11.04
CA LEU A 54 -9.13 0.57 11.27
C LEU A 54 -9.19 1.66 12.34
N ASN A 55 -8.41 1.50 13.41
CA ASN A 55 -8.39 2.53 14.47
C ASN A 55 -7.76 3.83 13.99
N ARG A 56 -6.91 3.75 13.01
CA ARG A 56 -6.18 4.91 12.48
C ARG A 56 -6.65 5.31 11.09
N MET A 57 -7.82 4.85 10.69
CA MET A 57 -8.37 5.13 9.36
C MET A 57 -8.50 6.63 9.10
N SER A 58 -8.72 7.42 10.13
CA SER A 58 -8.84 8.87 9.99
C SER A 58 -7.53 9.54 9.57
N GLU A 59 -6.41 8.83 9.66
CA GLU A 59 -5.11 9.35 9.21
C GLU A 59 -4.91 9.18 7.71
N ILE A 60 -5.80 8.46 7.04
CA ILE A 60 -5.72 8.23 5.60
C ILE A 60 -6.69 9.20 4.93
N ASP A 61 -6.16 10.07 4.08
CA ASP A 61 -6.96 11.08 3.41
C ASP A 61 -7.80 10.44 2.30
N PRO A 62 -9.14 10.39 2.42
CA PRO A 62 -9.97 9.73 1.41
C PRO A 62 -10.02 10.48 0.07
N LYS A 63 -9.53 11.70 0.02
CA LYS A 63 -9.51 12.50 -1.21
C LYS A 63 -8.27 12.26 -2.05
N ARG A 64 -7.28 11.56 -1.51
CA ARG A 64 -6.04 11.29 -2.23
C ARG A 64 -6.02 9.88 -2.77
N GLU A 65 -5.43 9.70 -3.95
CA GLU A 65 -5.14 8.37 -4.45
C GLU A 65 -4.20 7.68 -3.45
N THR A 66 -4.54 6.46 -3.04
CA THR A 66 -3.82 5.80 -1.96
C THR A 66 -3.33 4.43 -2.40
N VAL A 67 -2.04 4.18 -2.20
CA VAL A 67 -1.43 2.88 -2.46
C VAL A 67 -1.08 2.25 -1.12
N VAL A 68 -1.58 1.04 -0.88
CA VAL A 68 -1.31 0.30 0.35
C VAL A 68 -0.35 -0.83 0.02
N HIS A 69 0.68 -1.01 0.84
CA HIS A 69 1.64 -2.07 0.57
C HIS A 69 2.07 -2.81 1.83
N CYS A 70 2.55 -4.02 1.62
CA CYS A 70 3.22 -4.81 2.63
C CYS A 70 4.47 -5.41 1.99
N LYS A 71 4.90 -6.61 2.43
CA LYS A 71 6.07 -7.24 1.83
C LYS A 71 5.79 -7.73 0.42
N MET A 72 4.72 -8.50 0.23
CA MET A 72 4.41 -9.18 -1.04
C MET A 72 3.00 -8.90 -1.57
N GLY A 73 2.13 -8.30 -0.79
CA GLY A 73 0.78 -7.94 -1.24
C GLY A 73 -0.38 -8.55 -0.46
N GLY A 74 -0.13 -9.54 0.39
CA GLY A 74 -1.22 -10.24 1.11
C GLY A 74 -1.84 -9.45 2.24
N ARG A 75 -1.01 -8.89 3.11
CA ARG A 75 -1.49 -8.09 4.24
C ARG A 75 -2.12 -6.80 3.78
N SER A 76 -1.57 -6.18 2.75
CA SER A 76 -2.13 -4.94 2.21
C SER A 76 -3.49 -5.19 1.55
N ALA A 77 -3.69 -6.34 0.91
CA ALA A 77 -4.99 -6.70 0.38
C ALA A 77 -6.02 -6.80 1.52
N LYS A 78 -5.63 -7.41 2.64
CA LYS A 78 -6.52 -7.51 3.80
C LYS A 78 -6.84 -6.14 4.39
N ALA A 79 -5.86 -5.26 4.44
CA ALA A 79 -6.07 -3.90 4.92
C ALA A 79 -7.09 -3.16 4.06
N ILE A 80 -6.96 -3.28 2.73
CA ILE A 80 -7.87 -2.63 1.80
C ILE A 80 -9.30 -3.17 1.98
N GLU A 81 -9.44 -4.50 2.10
CA GLU A 81 -10.76 -5.09 2.34
C GLU A 81 -11.38 -4.56 3.62
N ALA A 82 -10.61 -4.51 4.69
CA ALA A 82 -11.11 -4.03 5.97
C ALA A 82 -11.53 -2.57 5.90
N LEU A 83 -10.72 -1.74 5.25
CA LEU A 83 -11.06 -0.32 5.08
C LEU A 83 -12.34 -0.14 4.30
N LYS A 84 -12.50 -0.87 3.20
CA LYS A 84 -13.72 -0.77 2.39
C LYS A 84 -14.95 -1.21 3.15
N ARG A 85 -14.86 -2.31 3.92
CA ARG A 85 -15.98 -2.77 4.73
C ARG A 85 -16.36 -1.78 5.82
N SER A 86 -15.39 -1.00 6.28
CA SER A 86 -15.62 -0.01 7.33
C SER A 86 -16.07 1.33 6.79
N GLY A 87 -16.32 1.43 5.48
CA GLY A 87 -16.87 2.62 4.88
C GLY A 87 -15.86 3.63 4.37
N PHE A 88 -14.59 3.27 4.28
CA PHE A 88 -13.61 4.17 3.69
C PHE A 88 -13.96 4.42 2.22
N SER A 89 -14.12 5.68 1.86
CA SER A 89 -14.67 6.06 0.54
C SER A 89 -13.60 6.37 -0.50
N GLY A 90 -12.33 6.40 -0.13
CA GLY A 90 -11.26 6.76 -1.05
C GLY A 90 -10.85 5.63 -1.99
N ASN A 91 -10.04 5.98 -2.99
CA ASN A 91 -9.45 5.00 -3.89
C ASN A 91 -8.27 4.32 -3.22
N LEU A 92 -8.30 2.99 -3.20
CA LEU A 92 -7.25 2.18 -2.61
C LEU A 92 -6.71 1.22 -3.66
N LEU A 93 -5.40 1.24 -3.86
CA LEU A 93 -4.71 0.33 -4.78
C LEU A 93 -3.71 -0.50 -4.00
N ASN A 94 -3.63 -1.78 -4.30
CA ASN A 94 -2.65 -2.66 -3.69
C ASN A 94 -1.38 -2.66 -4.54
N LEU A 95 -0.23 -2.42 -3.92
CA LEU A 95 1.05 -2.47 -4.62
C LEU A 95 1.37 -3.94 -4.95
N LYS A 96 1.28 -4.27 -6.21
CA LYS A 96 1.50 -5.64 -6.67
C LYS A 96 2.92 -6.09 -6.37
N GLY A 97 3.05 -7.18 -5.64
CA GLY A 97 4.35 -7.68 -5.22
C GLY A 97 5.00 -6.92 -4.07
N GLY A 98 4.33 -5.90 -3.56
CA GLY A 98 4.75 -5.18 -2.37
C GLY A 98 6.13 -4.52 -2.48
N ILE A 99 6.77 -4.34 -1.33
CA ILE A 99 8.10 -3.73 -1.30
C ILE A 99 9.16 -4.60 -1.97
N THR A 100 8.91 -5.91 -2.05
CA THR A 100 9.82 -6.81 -2.78
C THR A 100 9.87 -6.41 -4.26
N ALA A 101 8.71 -6.18 -4.88
CA ALA A 101 8.67 -5.73 -6.28
C ALA A 101 9.28 -4.34 -6.42
N TRP A 102 9.03 -3.44 -5.46
CA TRP A 102 9.63 -2.11 -5.48
C TRP A 102 11.15 -2.19 -5.49
N SER A 103 11.72 -3.04 -4.62
CA SER A 103 13.17 -3.24 -4.57
C SER A 103 13.72 -3.81 -5.87
N ASN A 104 13.01 -4.78 -6.46
CA ASN A 104 13.48 -5.44 -7.68
C ASN A 104 13.35 -4.55 -8.91
N GLU A 105 12.29 -3.78 -9.02
CA GLU A 105 11.93 -3.10 -10.26
C GLU A 105 12.26 -1.61 -10.26
N VAL A 106 12.32 -0.99 -9.09
CA VAL A 106 12.42 0.47 -9.01
C VAL A 106 13.67 0.92 -8.28
N ASP A 107 13.90 0.41 -7.08
CA ASP A 107 14.97 0.93 -6.23
C ASP A 107 15.75 -0.21 -5.56
N PRO A 108 16.81 -0.70 -6.23
CA PRO A 108 17.58 -1.82 -5.68
C PRO A 108 18.34 -1.46 -4.39
N SER A 109 18.40 -0.19 -4.01
CA SER A 109 19.00 0.20 -2.73
C SER A 109 18.10 -0.12 -1.54
N VAL A 110 16.81 -0.37 -1.79
CA VAL A 110 15.90 -0.81 -0.73
C VAL A 110 16.19 -2.27 -0.45
N PRO A 111 16.61 -2.62 0.78
CA PRO A 111 16.97 -4.01 1.08
C PRO A 111 15.82 -4.98 0.91
N ARG A 112 16.13 -6.19 0.45
CA ARG A 112 15.18 -7.30 0.46
C ARG A 112 15.42 -8.11 1.73
N TYR A 113 14.33 -8.60 2.29
CA TYR A 113 14.42 -9.32 3.57
C TYR A 113 13.49 -10.53 3.63
#